data_320a4ce20e830d64ae3224c935129b46
#
_entry.id   320a4ce20e830d64ae3224c935129b46
#
_cell.length_a   1.000
_cell.length_b   1.000
_cell.length_c   1.000
_cell.angle_alpha   90.00
_cell.angle_beta   90.00
_cell.angle_gamma   90.00
#
_symmetry.space_group_name_H-M   'P 1'
#
loop_
_entity.id
_entity.type
_entity.pdbx_description
1 polymer ?
#
loop_
_entity_poly.entity_id
_entity_poly.type
_entity_poly.pdbx_seq_one_letter_code
_entity_poly.pdbx_strand_id
1 'polypeptide(L)'
;DVSNEDVNFFTLNQWFDKTLFSESALQNLYFPAINLKNLNKFEKKYLKAFNETPNKVSILAYDAVGLIYYCWINNNKQFQSAQLFNKNGFKGLHGEFSIKGNTSQQKLKIYKIDKKKFLEVF
;
A
#
# COMPACT_ATOMS: atom_id res chain seq x y z
N ASP A 1 -19.24 -24.96 -19.71
CA ASP A 1 -19.36 -23.95 -18.63
C ASP A 1 -18.33 -24.30 -17.56
N VAL A 2 -17.26 -23.53 -17.50
CA VAL A 2 -16.31 -23.66 -16.39
C VAL A 2 -16.98 -23.02 -15.17
N SER A 3 -17.19 -23.80 -14.11
CA SER A 3 -17.73 -23.23 -12.88
C SER A 3 -16.72 -22.25 -12.30
N ASN A 4 -17.17 -21.12 -11.76
CA ASN A 4 -16.31 -20.12 -11.12
C ASN A 4 -15.52 -20.67 -9.91
N GLU A 5 -15.78 -21.89 -9.49
CA GLU A 5 -15.11 -22.55 -8.38
C GLU A 5 -13.73 -23.12 -8.77
N ASP A 6 -13.52 -23.39 -10.06
CA ASP A 6 -12.29 -24.02 -10.57
C ASP A 6 -11.26 -23.05 -11.11
N VAL A 7 -11.58 -21.73 -11.15
CA VAL A 7 -10.70 -20.69 -11.71
C VAL A 7 -10.39 -19.63 -10.67
N ASN A 8 -9.10 -19.41 -10.41
CA ASN A 8 -8.66 -18.29 -9.60
C ASN A 8 -8.34 -17.09 -10.50
N PHE A 9 -8.98 -15.97 -10.24
CA PHE A 9 -8.74 -14.73 -10.96
C PHE A 9 -7.77 -13.85 -10.20
N PHE A 10 -6.81 -13.27 -10.93
CA PHE A 10 -5.85 -12.32 -10.40
C PHE A 10 -5.92 -11.01 -11.18
N THR A 11 -5.79 -9.89 -10.48
CA THR A 11 -5.72 -8.57 -11.11
C THR A 11 -4.52 -7.78 -10.63
N LEU A 12 -4.27 -6.64 -11.26
CA LEU A 12 -3.21 -5.72 -10.87
C LEU A 12 -3.69 -4.76 -9.77
N ASN A 13 -2.75 -4.21 -8.99
CA ASN A 13 -3.02 -3.25 -7.92
C ASN A 13 -3.71 -1.95 -8.39
N GLN A 14 -3.60 -1.63 -9.68
CA GLN A 14 -4.22 -0.45 -10.28
C GLN A 14 -5.76 -0.51 -10.29
N TRP A 15 -6.31 -1.71 -10.17
CA TRP A 15 -7.74 -1.99 -10.20
C TRP A 15 -8.39 -1.95 -8.82
N PHE A 16 -7.62 -1.60 -7.79
CA PHE A 16 -8.17 -1.51 -6.46
C PHE A 16 -9.12 -0.31 -6.33
N ASP A 17 -10.40 -0.61 -6.27
CA ASP A 17 -11.47 0.33 -5.95
C ASP A 17 -12.44 -0.36 -4.98
N LYS A 18 -12.80 0.33 -3.91
CA LYS A 18 -13.73 -0.22 -2.89
C LYS A 18 -15.12 -0.52 -3.45
N THR A 19 -15.53 0.16 -4.53
CA THR A 19 -16.81 -0.09 -5.20
C THR A 19 -16.87 -1.47 -5.83
N LEU A 20 -15.72 -1.99 -6.29
CA LEU A 20 -15.63 -3.32 -6.91
C LEU A 20 -15.93 -4.47 -5.94
N PHE A 21 -15.83 -4.25 -4.63
CA PHE A 21 -16.09 -5.31 -3.65
C PHE A 21 -17.55 -5.76 -3.59
N SER A 22 -18.46 -4.92 -4.06
CA SER A 22 -19.89 -5.25 -4.12
C SER A 22 -20.30 -6.08 -5.34
N GLU A 23 -19.43 -6.11 -6.37
CA GLU A 23 -19.71 -6.84 -7.60
C GLU A 23 -19.67 -8.35 -7.38
N SER A 24 -20.76 -9.03 -7.72
CA SER A 24 -20.88 -10.48 -7.53
C SER A 24 -19.90 -11.26 -8.42
N ALA A 25 -19.62 -10.76 -9.62
CA ALA A 25 -18.68 -11.36 -10.56
C ALA A 25 -17.21 -11.32 -10.10
N LEU A 26 -16.88 -10.46 -9.14
CA LEU A 26 -15.52 -10.29 -8.63
C LEU A 26 -15.26 -11.02 -7.30
N GLN A 27 -16.22 -11.83 -6.85
CA GLN A 27 -15.99 -12.67 -5.69
C GLN A 27 -14.91 -13.73 -6.00
N ASN A 28 -14.08 -14.03 -5.02
CA ASN A 28 -12.88 -14.88 -5.16
C ASN A 28 -11.74 -14.30 -6.02
N LEU A 29 -11.79 -13.02 -6.37
CA LEU A 29 -10.71 -12.34 -7.07
C LEU A 29 -9.54 -12.05 -6.11
N TYR A 30 -8.33 -12.35 -6.55
CA TYR A 30 -7.09 -12.02 -5.85
C TYR A 30 -6.49 -10.74 -6.45
N PHE A 31 -5.98 -9.87 -5.60
CA PHE A 31 -5.31 -8.64 -6.03
C PHE A 31 -4.16 -8.24 -5.10
N PRO A 32 -3.04 -7.77 -5.66
CA PRO A 32 -1.97 -7.20 -4.86
C PRO A 32 -2.32 -5.77 -4.45
N ALA A 33 -2.06 -5.43 -3.21
CA ALA A 33 -2.23 -4.06 -2.72
C ALA A 33 -1.24 -3.71 -1.60
N ILE A 34 -1.13 -2.44 -1.32
CA ILE A 34 -0.44 -1.91 -0.15
C ILE A 34 -1.17 -2.35 1.13
N ASN A 35 -0.58 -2.07 2.30
CA ASN A 35 -1.22 -2.40 3.57
C ASN A 35 -2.52 -1.60 3.76
N LEU A 36 -3.65 -2.22 3.43
CA LEU A 36 -4.97 -1.58 3.46
C LEU A 36 -5.41 -1.13 4.86
N LYS A 37 -4.95 -1.81 5.92
CA LYS A 37 -5.24 -1.39 7.30
C LYS A 37 -4.56 -0.07 7.64
N ASN A 38 -3.30 0.10 7.22
CA ASN A 38 -2.57 1.34 7.42
C ASN A 38 -3.17 2.47 6.59
N LEU A 39 -3.50 2.19 5.33
CA LEU A 39 -4.16 3.14 4.44
C LEU A 39 -5.47 3.67 5.06
N ASN A 40 -6.35 2.78 5.50
CA ASN A 40 -7.62 3.18 6.13
C ASN A 40 -7.43 4.03 7.40
N LYS A 41 -6.40 3.73 8.20
CA LYS A 41 -6.08 4.55 9.38
C LYS A 41 -5.61 5.95 9.00
N PHE A 42 -4.79 6.04 7.96
CA PHE A 42 -4.30 7.32 7.45
C PHE A 42 -5.44 8.15 6.85
N GLU A 43 -6.27 7.56 5.98
CA GLU A 43 -7.42 8.22 5.38
C GLU A 43 -8.33 8.86 6.45
N LYS A 44 -8.62 8.13 7.53
CA LYS A 44 -9.42 8.65 8.65
C LYS A 44 -8.75 9.83 9.36
N LYS A 45 -7.44 9.77 9.58
CA LYS A 45 -6.69 10.87 10.21
C LYS A 45 -6.63 12.09 9.29
N TYR A 46 -6.39 11.86 8.01
CA TYR A 46 -6.31 12.91 7.00
C TYR A 46 -7.65 13.64 6.88
N LEU A 47 -8.74 12.88 6.73
CA LEU A 47 -10.10 13.43 6.68
C LEU A 47 -10.42 14.28 7.92
N LYS A 48 -10.04 13.81 9.11
CA LYS A 48 -10.23 14.55 10.36
C LYS A 48 -9.44 15.87 10.40
N ALA A 49 -8.23 15.88 9.83
CA ALA A 49 -7.35 17.04 9.87
C ALA A 49 -7.67 18.08 8.79
N PHE A 50 -8.06 17.64 7.59
CA PHE A 50 -8.18 18.49 6.40
C PHE A 50 -9.61 18.55 5.84
N ASN A 51 -10.54 17.78 6.39
CA ASN A 51 -11.93 17.63 5.90
C ASN A 51 -12.00 17.17 4.42
N GLU A 52 -10.96 16.46 3.95
CA GLU A 52 -10.82 15.95 2.59
C GLU A 52 -10.26 14.53 2.62
N THR A 53 -10.51 13.77 1.56
CA THR A 53 -9.87 12.47 1.36
C THR A 53 -8.48 12.64 0.72
N PRO A 54 -7.45 11.92 1.19
CA PRO A 54 -6.12 12.03 0.60
C PRO A 54 -6.12 11.43 -0.80
N ASN A 55 -5.46 12.11 -1.72
CA ASN A 55 -5.15 11.54 -3.02
C ASN A 55 -3.89 10.64 -2.96
N LYS A 56 -3.61 9.90 -4.04
CA LYS A 56 -2.44 9.00 -4.10
C LYS A 56 -1.11 9.73 -3.89
N VAL A 57 -1.00 10.97 -4.36
CA VAL A 57 0.23 11.78 -4.20
C VAL A 57 0.43 12.19 -2.76
N SER A 58 -0.62 12.55 -2.03
CA SER A 58 -0.54 12.87 -0.60
C SER A 58 -0.01 11.71 0.24
N ILE A 59 -0.40 10.48 -0.13
CA ILE A 59 0.03 9.27 0.55
C ILE A 59 1.53 9.01 0.29
N LEU A 60 1.97 9.15 -0.97
CA LEU A 60 3.38 9.04 -1.33
C LEU A 60 4.25 10.11 -0.67
N ALA A 61 3.76 11.35 -0.66
CA ALA A 61 4.46 12.47 -0.01
C ALA A 61 4.63 12.22 1.50
N TYR A 62 3.62 11.65 2.16
CA TYR A 62 3.71 11.29 3.58
C TYR A 62 4.86 10.30 3.85
N ASP A 63 4.97 9.24 3.05
CA ASP A 63 6.04 8.26 3.19
C ASP A 63 7.41 8.85 2.83
N ALA A 64 7.50 9.70 1.80
CA ALA A 64 8.74 10.37 1.42
C ALA A 64 9.26 11.30 2.51
N VAL A 65 8.39 12.14 3.09
CA VAL A 65 8.77 13.03 4.21
C VAL A 65 9.14 12.21 5.44
N GLY A 66 8.39 11.15 5.74
CA GLY A 66 8.69 10.22 6.83
C GLY A 66 10.06 9.56 6.67
N LEU A 67 10.41 9.14 5.46
CA LEU A 67 11.72 8.56 5.16
C LEU A 67 12.87 9.57 5.37
N ILE A 68 12.73 10.79 4.84
CA ILE A 68 13.74 11.84 5.03
C ILE A 68 13.92 12.15 6.51
N TYR A 69 12.82 12.30 7.25
CA TYR A 69 12.85 12.54 8.69
C TYR A 69 13.51 11.39 9.44
N TYR A 70 13.20 10.14 9.11
CA TYR A 70 13.82 8.96 9.70
C TYR A 70 15.34 8.95 9.48
N CYS A 71 15.80 9.18 8.24
CA CYS A 71 17.22 9.26 7.93
C CYS A 71 17.90 10.39 8.70
N TRP A 72 17.28 11.56 8.77
CA TRP A 72 17.83 12.73 9.45
C TRP A 72 17.98 12.51 10.97
N ILE A 73 16.94 11.98 11.63
CA ILE A 73 16.97 11.80 13.09
C ILE A 73 17.94 10.69 13.52
N ASN A 74 18.07 9.63 12.72
CA ASN A 74 18.96 8.51 13.01
C ASN A 74 20.43 8.77 12.63
N ASN A 75 20.75 9.95 12.12
CA ASN A 75 22.12 10.35 11.76
C ASN A 75 22.49 11.72 12.35
N ASN A 76 22.33 11.89 13.65
CA ASN A 76 22.69 13.11 14.36
C ASN A 76 22.16 14.40 13.71
N LYS A 77 20.94 14.36 13.17
CA LYS A 77 20.29 15.45 12.45
C LYS A 77 21.05 15.90 11.19
N GLN A 78 21.71 14.95 10.54
CA GLN A 78 22.36 15.14 9.23
C GLN A 78 21.77 14.16 8.23
N PHE A 79 21.33 14.64 7.09
CA PHE A 79 20.87 13.78 6.01
C PHE A 79 22.04 13.37 5.12
N GLN A 80 22.18 12.07 4.90
CA GLN A 80 23.13 11.50 3.95
C GLN A 80 22.37 10.56 2.99
N SER A 81 22.53 10.76 1.69
CA SER A 81 21.83 9.98 0.67
C SER A 81 22.12 8.47 0.75
N ALA A 82 23.30 8.08 1.23
CA ALA A 82 23.67 6.68 1.44
C ALA A 82 22.69 5.93 2.37
N GLN A 83 22.04 6.62 3.29
CA GLN A 83 21.07 6.03 4.21
C GLN A 83 19.80 5.55 3.51
N LEU A 84 19.49 6.10 2.33
CA LEU A 84 18.36 5.67 1.51
C LEU A 84 18.52 4.22 1.01
N PHE A 85 19.75 3.73 0.92
CA PHE A 85 20.07 2.38 0.41
C PHE A 85 20.18 1.33 1.52
N ASN A 86 19.37 1.46 2.57
CA ASN A 86 19.33 0.50 3.66
C ASN A 86 18.90 -0.89 3.15
N LYS A 87 19.74 -1.90 3.41
CA LYS A 87 19.47 -3.30 3.00
C LYS A 87 18.21 -3.88 3.62
N ASN A 88 17.83 -3.43 4.81
CA ASN A 88 16.63 -3.88 5.51
C ASN A 88 15.36 -3.15 5.03
N GLY A 89 15.51 -2.17 4.12
CA GLY A 89 14.42 -1.33 3.67
C GLY A 89 13.83 -0.45 4.77
N PHE A 90 12.64 0.03 4.51
CA PHE A 90 11.89 0.95 5.38
C PHE A 90 10.45 0.48 5.53
N LYS A 91 9.81 0.89 6.63
CA LYS A 91 8.37 0.68 6.85
C LYS A 91 7.66 2.01 6.75
N GLY A 92 6.89 2.18 5.69
CA GLY A 92 6.03 3.33 5.48
C GLY A 92 4.55 3.02 5.67
N LEU A 93 3.73 3.98 5.33
CA LEU A 93 2.28 3.84 5.30
C LEU A 93 1.83 2.77 4.29
N HIS A 94 2.49 2.77 3.12
CA HIS A 94 2.24 1.78 2.07
C HIS A 94 2.73 0.36 2.41
N GLY A 95 3.50 0.19 3.48
CA GLY A 95 4.11 -1.08 3.85
C GLY A 95 5.64 -1.03 3.77
N GLU A 96 6.24 -2.18 3.54
CA GLU A 96 7.70 -2.30 3.43
C GLU A 96 8.16 -1.91 2.03
N PHE A 97 9.21 -1.09 1.97
CA PHE A 97 9.83 -0.69 0.70
C PHE A 97 11.35 -0.54 0.85
N SER A 98 12.07 -0.61 -0.26
CA SER A 98 13.50 -0.38 -0.32
C SER A 98 13.84 0.45 -1.56
N ILE A 99 14.96 1.17 -1.50
CA ILE A 99 15.47 1.95 -2.63
C ILE A 99 16.70 1.23 -3.17
N LYS A 100 16.72 0.98 -4.48
CA LYS A 100 17.86 0.39 -5.20
C LYS A 100 18.16 1.22 -6.43
N GLY A 101 19.33 1.86 -6.43
CA GLY A 101 19.65 2.82 -7.48
C GLY A 101 18.59 3.94 -7.56
N ASN A 102 17.98 4.11 -8.72
CA ASN A 102 16.96 5.13 -8.98
C ASN A 102 15.53 4.59 -8.86
N THR A 103 15.33 3.40 -8.32
CA THR A 103 14.02 2.78 -8.22
C THR A 103 13.64 2.45 -6.78
N SER A 104 12.34 2.55 -6.50
CA SER A 104 11.75 2.07 -5.27
C SER A 104 11.12 0.70 -5.52
N GLN A 105 11.44 -0.27 -4.69
CA GLN A 105 10.81 -1.59 -4.66
C GLN A 105 9.89 -1.67 -3.46
N GLN A 106 8.63 -2.00 -3.70
CA GLN A 106 7.62 -2.10 -2.66
C GLN A 106 7.16 -3.54 -2.51
N LYS A 107 7.01 -3.99 -1.25
CA LYS A 107 6.41 -5.28 -0.94
C LYS A 107 4.90 -5.10 -0.84
N LEU A 108 4.19 -5.75 -1.75
CA LEU A 108 2.74 -5.79 -1.74
C LEU A 108 2.24 -7.00 -0.94
N LYS A 109 1.02 -6.88 -0.41
CA LYS A 109 0.25 -7.97 0.17
C LYS A 109 -0.75 -8.47 -0.85
N ILE A 110 -1.13 -9.73 -0.74
CA ILE A 110 -2.19 -10.31 -1.57
C ILE A 110 -3.47 -10.35 -0.76
N TYR A 111 -4.52 -9.82 -1.34
CA TYR A 111 -5.87 -9.82 -0.80
C TYR A 111 -6.80 -10.61 -1.70
N LYS A 112 -7.84 -11.15 -1.09
CA LYS A 112 -8.95 -11.82 -1.77
C LYS A 112 -10.24 -11.08 -1.49
N ILE A 113 -11.10 -10.93 -2.49
CA ILE A 113 -12.46 -10.45 -2.30
C ILE A 113 -13.33 -11.62 -1.87
N ASP A 114 -13.94 -11.52 -0.69
CA ASP A 114 -14.88 -12.50 -0.16
C ASP A 114 -16.02 -11.78 0.55
N LYS A 115 -17.26 -12.15 0.20
CA LYS A 115 -18.47 -11.61 0.82
C LYS A 115 -18.50 -10.08 0.94
N LYS A 116 -18.14 -9.39 -0.15
CA LYS A 116 -18.05 -7.92 -0.25
C LYS A 116 -17.00 -7.29 0.67
N LYS A 117 -16.02 -8.06 1.10
CA LYS A 117 -14.88 -7.60 1.91
C LYS A 117 -13.58 -8.10 1.28
N PHE A 118 -12.49 -7.51 1.67
CA PHE A 118 -11.16 -8.02 1.33
C PHE A 118 -10.56 -8.74 2.54
N LEU A 119 -9.98 -9.89 2.29
CA LEU A 119 -9.23 -10.68 3.26
C LEU A 119 -7.75 -10.69 2.85
N GLU A 120 -6.85 -10.43 3.78
CA GLU A 120 -5.41 -10.60 3.56
C GLU A 120 -5.11 -12.10 3.54
N VAL A 121 -4.44 -12.57 2.47
CA VAL A 121 -4.16 -13.99 2.26
C VAL A 121 -2.67 -14.28 2.44
N PHE A 122 -1.80 -13.34 2.00
CA PHE A 122 -0.34 -13.39 2.12
C PHE A 122 0.26 -12.02 2.43
#